data_872526d2728e1a28e73c6b42baa95ab9
#
_entry.id   872526d2728e1a28e73c6b42baa95ab9
#
_cell.length_a   1.000
_cell.length_b   1.000
_cell.length_c   1.000
_cell.angle_alpha   90.00
_cell.angle_beta   90.00
_cell.angle_gamma   90.00
#
_symmetry.space_group_name_H-M   'P 1'
#
loop_
_entity.id
_entity.type
_entity.pdbx_description
1 polymer ?
#
loop_
_entity_poly.entity_id
_entity_poly.type
_entity_poly.pdbx_seq_one_letter_code
_entity_poly.pdbx_strand_id
1 'polypeptide(L)'
;MPREVFILKSGKCSWGGCVFCGYGRIIGEVLDNSVLEGRFDDFFPKLGSGVDEVCVYGSGSFLDEAQVPVESRRYFVEKCLSAGIRKLTVESRPEYVTEKALADFRGLELTVAFGLEVADDRVLARLKKGFRLADFEEAAGRARESDCRVRAYLLVNPPYVTDIRKSLAKSVEYALEHADSVVVINTLPHANSPLFDLWVSGEWNFLAREDFAGLTAAWRDNPRVEFDAETFRFTPRFPARLRGNLAGVGEEYLTHPYFEVWQDWLTRWYAPPQNKKTLLFLPCAYKKPYSESETHQAIIKALEKTGMRAGIHEVMLSNAGVIPREFEDEYPFNAYDWNEKLETPEIKERYIQVTEDRIRKYVTAHEKHYNKILCYLKYDSESYNALEKAAPEAVNLLTKQTYNKIKDWNKPLTQEDALRELESGIKK
;
A
#
# COMPACT_ATOMS: atom_id res chain seq x y z
N MET A 1 -7.58 -9.36 26.36
CA MET A 1 -7.01 -8.19 27.05
C MET A 1 -6.41 -7.28 26.01
N PRO A 2 -6.34 -5.96 26.19
CA PRO A 2 -5.84 -5.06 25.16
C PRO A 2 -4.34 -5.29 24.91
N ARG A 3 -3.99 -5.39 23.64
CA ARG A 3 -2.63 -5.57 23.13
C ARG A 3 -2.17 -4.26 22.49
N GLU A 4 -0.98 -3.79 22.81
CA GLU A 4 -0.39 -2.61 22.17
C GLU A 4 0.77 -3.00 21.25
N VAL A 5 0.92 -2.24 20.16
CA VAL A 5 1.98 -2.46 19.17
C VAL A 5 3.02 -1.36 19.25
N PHE A 6 4.26 -1.75 19.45
CA PHE A 6 5.40 -0.85 19.40
C PHE A 6 6.20 -1.06 18.11
N ILE A 7 6.18 -0.08 17.21
CA ILE A 7 7.02 -0.10 15.99
C ILE A 7 8.41 0.44 16.33
N LEU A 8 9.34 -0.47 16.55
CA LEU A 8 10.74 -0.13 16.87
C LEU A 8 11.54 0.12 15.59
N LYS A 9 11.97 1.34 15.40
CA LYS A 9 12.89 1.69 14.32
C LYS A 9 14.34 1.42 14.78
N SER A 10 14.74 0.15 14.79
CA SER A 10 16.05 -0.31 15.28
C SER A 10 17.19 -0.26 14.24
N GLY A 11 17.00 0.50 13.17
CA GLY A 11 18.00 0.57 12.10
C GLY A 11 17.81 -0.50 11.02
N LYS A 12 18.86 -0.78 10.26
CA LYS A 12 18.87 -1.73 9.16
C LYS A 12 18.88 -3.18 9.66
N CYS A 13 18.09 -4.06 9.07
CA CYS A 13 18.16 -5.49 9.31
C CYS A 13 19.56 -6.03 8.96
N SER A 14 20.20 -6.76 9.86
CA SER A 14 21.55 -7.33 9.66
C SER A 14 21.61 -8.29 8.46
N TRP A 15 20.53 -9.01 8.17
CA TRP A 15 20.44 -9.86 6.98
C TRP A 15 20.19 -9.05 5.71
N GLY A 16 19.12 -8.27 5.66
CA GLY A 16 18.79 -7.35 4.58
C GLY A 16 18.59 -7.95 3.18
N GLY A 17 18.60 -9.27 3.01
CA GLY A 17 18.61 -9.95 1.73
C GLY A 17 17.26 -10.34 1.13
N CYS A 18 16.19 -10.34 1.92
CA CYS A 18 14.89 -10.88 1.51
C CYS A 18 14.28 -10.13 0.32
N VAL A 19 13.79 -10.90 -0.68
CA VAL A 19 13.24 -10.35 -1.93
C VAL A 19 12.00 -9.49 -1.68
N PHE A 20 11.14 -9.86 -0.75
CA PHE A 20 9.87 -9.20 -0.44
C PHE A 20 10.00 -8.04 0.56
N CYS A 21 11.10 -7.93 1.29
CA CYS A 21 11.27 -6.98 2.38
C CYS A 21 12.07 -5.75 1.96
N GLY A 22 11.51 -4.56 2.22
CA GLY A 22 12.18 -3.28 1.99
C GLY A 22 13.02 -2.80 3.16
N TYR A 23 12.78 -3.30 4.37
CA TYR A 23 13.45 -2.84 5.59
C TYR A 23 14.96 -3.09 5.62
N GLY A 24 15.42 -4.18 5.04
CA GLY A 24 16.85 -4.49 4.91
C GLY A 24 17.61 -3.55 3.98
N ARG A 25 16.92 -2.69 3.24
CA ARG A 25 17.50 -1.73 2.28
C ARG A 25 17.34 -0.28 2.73
N ILE A 26 16.72 -0.06 3.87
CA ILE A 26 16.66 1.26 4.49
C ILE A 26 18.07 1.59 4.98
N ILE A 27 18.62 2.69 4.49
CA ILE A 27 19.87 3.24 5.01
C ILE A 27 19.57 3.76 6.41
N GLY A 28 20.15 3.15 7.42
CA GLY A 28 20.01 3.54 8.82
C GLY A 28 21.31 3.25 9.56
N GLU A 29 21.67 4.13 10.46
CA GLU A 29 22.80 3.90 11.38
C GLU A 29 22.44 2.82 12.39
N VAL A 30 23.43 2.08 12.86
CA VAL A 30 23.30 1.28 14.08
C VAL A 30 23.00 2.28 15.21
N LEU A 31 21.88 2.09 15.89
CA LEU A 31 21.48 2.99 16.95
C LEU A 31 22.27 2.68 18.21
N ASP A 32 22.77 3.70 18.87
CA ASP A 32 23.33 3.54 20.20
C ASP A 32 22.24 3.30 21.25
N ASN A 33 22.65 2.86 22.44
CA ASN A 33 21.75 2.55 23.54
C ASN A 33 20.86 3.74 23.92
N SER A 34 21.42 4.94 23.95
CA SER A 34 20.69 6.16 24.39
C SER A 34 19.52 6.50 23.46
N VAL A 35 19.70 6.32 22.16
CA VAL A 35 18.65 6.55 21.17
C VAL A 35 17.54 5.49 21.27
N LEU A 36 17.90 4.22 21.48
CA LEU A 36 16.92 3.14 21.66
C LEU A 36 16.14 3.33 22.96
N GLU A 37 16.83 3.59 24.05
CA GLU A 37 16.21 3.83 25.37
C GLU A 37 15.30 5.06 25.36
N GLY A 38 15.67 6.13 24.68
CA GLY A 38 14.82 7.29 24.47
C GLY A 38 13.51 6.94 23.73
N ARG A 39 13.57 6.03 22.73
CA ARG A 39 12.35 5.54 22.05
C ARG A 39 11.47 4.69 22.96
N PHE A 40 12.07 3.90 23.83
CA PHE A 40 11.34 3.14 24.85
C PHE A 40 10.66 4.08 25.85
N ASP A 41 11.38 5.09 26.34
CA ASP A 41 10.85 6.10 27.25
C ASP A 41 9.72 6.92 26.65
N ASP A 42 9.72 7.13 25.34
CA ASP A 42 8.64 7.79 24.61
C ASP A 42 7.40 6.90 24.42
N PHE A 43 7.56 5.58 24.46
CA PHE A 43 6.48 4.61 24.23
C PHE A 43 5.67 4.34 25.52
N PHE A 44 6.33 4.01 26.63
CA PHE A 44 5.65 3.56 27.85
C PHE A 44 4.62 4.55 28.43
N PRO A 45 4.85 5.87 28.44
CA PRO A 45 3.85 6.84 28.91
C PRO A 45 2.57 6.90 28.06
N LYS A 46 2.60 6.36 26.85
CA LYS A 46 1.46 6.35 25.91
C LYS A 46 0.63 5.08 25.99
N LEU A 47 1.03 4.11 26.84
CA LEU A 47 0.28 2.87 27.02
C LEU A 47 -1.09 3.14 27.60
N GLY A 48 -2.10 2.51 27.00
CA GLY A 48 -3.48 2.55 27.53
C GLY A 48 -3.59 1.83 28.88
N SER A 49 -4.60 2.20 29.66
CA SER A 49 -4.87 1.51 30.94
C SER A 49 -5.27 0.05 30.70
N GLY A 50 -4.69 -0.88 31.50
CA GLY A 50 -5.02 -2.29 31.45
C GLY A 50 -4.38 -3.08 30.32
N VAL A 51 -3.41 -2.52 29.59
CA VAL A 51 -2.58 -3.25 28.63
C VAL A 51 -1.68 -4.21 29.39
N ASP A 52 -1.73 -5.50 29.04
CA ASP A 52 -0.88 -6.54 29.61
C ASP A 52 0.02 -7.23 28.57
N GLU A 53 -0.16 -6.94 27.28
CA GLU A 53 0.62 -7.47 26.17
C GLU A 53 1.18 -6.35 25.30
N VAL A 54 2.48 -6.43 25.00
CA VAL A 54 3.17 -5.58 24.04
C VAL A 54 3.73 -6.43 22.91
N CYS A 55 3.51 -6.00 21.67
CA CYS A 55 4.13 -6.59 20.48
C CYS A 55 5.15 -5.61 19.91
N VAL A 56 6.42 -5.99 19.85
CA VAL A 56 7.48 -5.19 19.26
C VAL A 56 7.74 -5.64 17.83
N TYR A 57 7.41 -4.79 16.90
CA TYR A 57 7.70 -5.00 15.47
C TYR A 57 8.82 -4.08 15.02
N GLY A 58 9.77 -4.62 14.26
CA GLY A 58 10.96 -3.89 13.85
C GLY A 58 11.41 -4.19 12.43
N SER A 59 12.53 -3.60 12.06
CA SER A 59 13.12 -3.81 10.72
C SER A 59 14.00 -5.06 10.63
N GLY A 60 13.99 -5.93 11.63
CA GLY A 60 14.86 -7.11 11.67
C GLY A 60 14.58 -8.00 12.88
N SER A 61 15.60 -8.23 13.73
CA SER A 61 15.51 -9.13 14.86
C SER A 61 15.73 -8.38 16.17
N PHE A 62 14.77 -8.46 17.10
CA PHE A 62 14.91 -7.88 18.43
C PHE A 62 15.99 -8.58 19.28
N LEU A 63 16.26 -9.85 18.96
CA LEU A 63 17.30 -10.65 19.64
C LEU A 63 18.70 -10.47 19.02
N ASP A 64 18.83 -9.74 17.93
CA ASP A 64 20.12 -9.43 17.31
C ASP A 64 20.82 -8.31 18.07
N GLU A 65 21.93 -8.61 18.72
CA GLU A 65 22.72 -7.64 19.52
C GLU A 65 23.25 -6.48 18.68
N ALA A 66 23.41 -6.66 17.36
CA ALA A 66 23.78 -5.60 16.45
C ALA A 66 22.65 -4.60 16.16
N GLN A 67 21.39 -4.99 16.38
CA GLN A 67 20.21 -4.14 16.20
C GLN A 67 19.64 -3.61 17.52
N VAL A 68 19.61 -4.47 18.54
CA VAL A 68 19.16 -4.14 19.89
C VAL A 68 20.19 -4.69 20.89
N PRO A 69 21.15 -3.87 21.32
CA PRO A 69 22.17 -4.26 22.27
C PRO A 69 21.56 -4.84 23.57
N VAL A 70 22.32 -5.74 24.22
CA VAL A 70 21.85 -6.46 25.42
C VAL A 70 21.36 -5.50 26.51
N GLU A 71 22.09 -4.40 26.74
CA GLU A 71 21.75 -3.39 27.74
C GLU A 71 20.40 -2.75 27.46
N SER A 72 20.19 -2.28 26.21
CA SER A 72 18.93 -1.68 25.80
C SER A 72 17.76 -2.69 25.83
N ARG A 73 18.01 -3.96 25.48
CA ARG A 73 17.01 -5.04 25.57
C ARG A 73 16.58 -5.27 27.02
N ARG A 74 17.53 -5.34 27.96
CA ARG A 74 17.24 -5.48 29.39
C ARG A 74 16.50 -4.28 29.94
N TYR A 75 16.91 -3.08 29.56
CA TYR A 75 16.21 -1.85 29.92
C TYR A 75 14.73 -1.88 29.46
N PHE A 76 14.48 -2.34 28.24
CA PHE A 76 13.12 -2.48 27.72
C PHE A 76 12.30 -3.50 28.55
N VAL A 77 12.88 -4.64 28.91
CA VAL A 77 12.24 -5.67 29.76
C VAL A 77 11.90 -5.10 31.14
N GLU A 78 12.84 -4.37 31.77
CA GLU A 78 12.59 -3.70 33.06
C GLU A 78 11.43 -2.71 32.98
N LYS A 79 11.35 -1.93 31.92
CA LYS A 79 10.23 -1.01 31.67
C LYS A 79 8.91 -1.77 31.48
N CYS A 80 8.90 -2.87 30.75
CA CYS A 80 7.71 -3.73 30.64
C CYS A 80 7.21 -4.20 32.00
N LEU A 81 8.11 -4.79 32.80
CA LEU A 81 7.78 -5.29 34.14
C LEU A 81 7.26 -4.16 35.07
N SER A 82 7.92 -2.99 35.03
CA SER A 82 7.54 -1.82 35.82
C SER A 82 6.19 -1.25 35.41
N ALA A 83 5.82 -1.37 34.13
CA ALA A 83 4.52 -0.96 33.60
C ALA A 83 3.41 -2.00 33.80
N GLY A 84 3.71 -3.15 34.42
CA GLY A 84 2.74 -4.24 34.64
C GLY A 84 2.46 -5.10 33.40
N ILE A 85 3.26 -4.98 32.35
CA ILE A 85 3.19 -5.84 31.16
C ILE A 85 3.63 -7.26 31.56
N ARG A 86 2.87 -8.26 31.15
CA ARG A 86 3.16 -9.67 31.42
C ARG A 86 3.54 -10.46 30.19
N LYS A 87 3.05 -10.03 29.02
CA LYS A 87 3.23 -10.72 27.76
C LYS A 87 3.98 -9.85 26.78
N LEU A 88 4.99 -10.42 26.17
CA LEU A 88 5.81 -9.73 25.17
C LEU A 88 5.95 -10.59 23.92
N THR A 89 5.62 -10.03 22.78
CA THR A 89 5.93 -10.64 21.47
C THR A 89 7.05 -9.85 20.81
N VAL A 90 8.12 -10.54 20.38
CA VAL A 90 9.24 -9.93 19.64
C VAL A 90 9.52 -10.70 18.37
N GLU A 91 9.90 -9.99 17.31
CA GLU A 91 10.31 -10.59 16.03
C GLU A 91 11.78 -11.01 16.08
N SER A 92 12.10 -12.19 15.57
CA SER A 92 13.48 -12.63 15.41
C SER A 92 13.66 -13.57 14.23
N ARG A 93 14.90 -13.62 13.74
CA ARG A 93 15.38 -14.67 12.85
C ARG A 93 15.92 -15.84 13.69
N PRO A 94 15.89 -17.07 13.12
CA PRO A 94 16.30 -18.29 13.85
C PRO A 94 17.68 -18.22 14.49
N GLU A 95 18.66 -17.66 13.80
CA GLU A 95 20.05 -17.59 14.23
C GLU A 95 20.30 -16.78 15.51
N TYR A 96 19.40 -15.87 15.87
CA TYR A 96 19.53 -15.04 17.08
C TYR A 96 18.78 -15.61 18.30
N VAL A 97 18.02 -16.68 18.12
CA VAL A 97 17.28 -17.34 19.22
C VAL A 97 18.22 -18.27 19.96
N THR A 98 18.86 -17.76 20.99
CA THR A 98 19.79 -18.51 21.86
C THR A 98 19.29 -18.50 23.30
N GLU A 99 19.63 -19.52 24.11
CA GLU A 99 19.29 -19.56 25.55
C GLU A 99 19.73 -18.27 26.26
N LYS A 100 20.95 -17.76 25.94
CA LYS A 100 21.46 -16.52 26.50
C LYS A 100 20.56 -15.34 26.20
N ALA A 101 20.11 -15.19 24.95
CA ALA A 101 19.24 -14.07 24.54
C ALA A 101 17.85 -14.19 25.17
N LEU A 102 17.31 -15.40 25.26
CA LEU A 102 16.01 -15.66 25.88
C LEU A 102 15.99 -15.43 27.38
N ALA A 103 17.13 -15.68 28.06
CA ALA A 103 17.26 -15.46 29.50
C ALA A 103 17.09 -13.97 29.92
N ASP A 104 17.24 -13.01 29.01
CA ASP A 104 17.03 -11.59 29.30
C ASP A 104 15.55 -11.26 29.57
N PHE A 105 14.61 -12.13 29.18
CA PHE A 105 13.15 -11.89 29.29
C PHE A 105 12.50 -12.55 30.51
N ARG A 106 13.28 -12.97 31.48
CA ARG A 106 12.75 -13.59 32.69
C ARG A 106 11.75 -12.68 33.39
N GLY A 107 10.61 -13.26 33.75
CA GLY A 107 9.48 -12.54 34.36
C GLY A 107 8.39 -12.11 33.37
N LEU A 108 8.61 -12.30 32.06
CA LEU A 108 7.62 -12.10 31.02
C LEU A 108 7.26 -13.41 30.32
N GLU A 109 6.02 -13.55 29.91
CA GLU A 109 5.58 -14.59 28.98
C GLU A 109 6.02 -14.17 27.57
N LEU A 110 7.20 -14.65 27.13
CA LEU A 110 7.76 -14.28 25.84
C LEU A 110 7.16 -15.12 24.71
N THR A 111 6.76 -14.46 23.64
CA THR A 111 6.47 -15.06 22.32
C THR A 111 7.54 -14.61 21.33
N VAL A 112 8.26 -15.56 20.74
CA VAL A 112 9.20 -15.28 19.65
C VAL A 112 8.47 -15.48 18.32
N ALA A 113 8.38 -14.41 17.53
CA ALA A 113 7.73 -14.42 16.22
C ALA A 113 8.78 -14.56 15.11
N PHE A 114 8.61 -15.58 14.27
CA PHE A 114 9.50 -15.88 13.15
C PHE A 114 8.83 -15.60 11.82
N GLY A 115 9.48 -14.87 10.94
CA GLY A 115 9.10 -14.81 9.54
C GLY A 115 9.48 -16.12 8.83
N LEU A 116 8.66 -17.16 8.95
CA LEU A 116 8.86 -18.42 8.22
C LEU A 116 8.56 -18.25 6.72
N GLU A 117 7.55 -17.47 6.40
CA GLU A 117 7.04 -17.09 5.06
C GLU A 117 6.40 -18.26 4.30
N VAL A 118 7.12 -19.39 4.10
CA VAL A 118 6.63 -20.54 3.34
C VAL A 118 7.35 -21.82 3.80
N ALA A 119 6.64 -22.96 3.84
CA ALA A 119 7.23 -24.25 4.19
C ALA A 119 7.81 -24.98 2.95
N ASP A 120 8.75 -24.32 2.27
CA ASP A 120 9.48 -24.91 1.14
C ASP A 120 10.88 -24.29 1.04
N ASP A 121 11.92 -25.09 1.28
CA ASP A 121 13.32 -24.64 1.27
C ASP A 121 13.76 -24.08 -0.10
N ARG A 122 13.19 -24.59 -1.23
CA ARG A 122 13.51 -24.08 -2.56
C ARG A 122 12.95 -22.67 -2.75
N VAL A 123 11.75 -22.43 -2.25
CA VAL A 123 11.13 -21.09 -2.28
C VAL A 123 11.87 -20.17 -1.33
N LEU A 124 12.18 -20.60 -0.08
CA LEU A 124 12.97 -19.83 0.88
C LEU A 124 14.32 -19.38 0.32
N ALA A 125 15.02 -20.28 -0.39
CA ALA A 125 16.29 -19.95 -1.05
C ALA A 125 16.11 -18.88 -2.15
N ARG A 126 15.06 -18.98 -2.98
CA ARG A 126 14.73 -17.97 -4.01
C ARG A 126 14.30 -16.64 -3.42
N LEU A 127 13.56 -16.66 -2.30
CA LEU A 127 13.21 -15.48 -1.51
C LEU A 127 14.42 -14.86 -0.81
N LYS A 128 15.57 -15.50 -0.86
CA LYS A 128 16.81 -15.11 -0.16
C LYS A 128 16.58 -14.95 1.35
N LYS A 129 15.83 -15.88 1.95
CA LYS A 129 15.49 -15.82 3.37
C LYS A 129 16.71 -16.06 4.26
N GLY A 130 17.71 -16.79 3.78
CA GLY A 130 19.00 -17.02 4.43
C GLY A 130 18.98 -18.06 5.55
N PHE A 131 17.88 -18.79 5.68
CA PHE A 131 17.76 -19.97 6.56
C PHE A 131 16.84 -21.01 5.90
N ARG A 132 16.82 -22.22 6.44
CA ARG A 132 16.00 -23.34 6.01
C ARG A 132 14.96 -23.71 7.05
N LEU A 133 14.06 -24.62 6.69
CA LEU A 133 13.04 -25.13 7.61
C LEU A 133 13.66 -25.74 8.88
N ALA A 134 14.75 -26.50 8.73
CA ALA A 134 15.48 -27.07 9.87
C ALA A 134 15.98 -26.01 10.87
N ASP A 135 16.48 -24.86 10.38
CA ASP A 135 16.93 -23.77 11.24
C ASP A 135 15.76 -23.17 12.04
N PHE A 136 14.58 -23.08 11.42
CA PHE A 136 13.36 -22.64 12.10
C PHE A 136 12.92 -23.67 13.17
N GLU A 137 12.92 -24.97 12.83
CA GLU A 137 12.55 -26.04 13.76
C GLU A 137 13.45 -26.05 15.02
N GLU A 138 14.77 -25.96 14.82
CA GLU A 138 15.74 -25.87 15.92
C GLU A 138 15.53 -24.63 16.78
N ALA A 139 15.31 -23.45 16.18
CA ALA A 139 15.06 -22.22 16.91
C ALA A 139 13.73 -22.26 17.68
N ALA A 140 12.68 -22.83 17.10
CA ALA A 140 11.40 -23.06 17.76
C ALA A 140 11.55 -24.04 18.93
N GLY A 141 12.36 -25.09 18.78
CA GLY A 141 12.71 -26.02 19.87
C GLY A 141 13.39 -25.29 21.03
N ARG A 142 14.46 -24.52 20.75
CA ARG A 142 15.16 -23.72 21.77
C ARG A 142 14.25 -22.73 22.49
N ALA A 143 13.34 -22.09 21.78
CA ALA A 143 12.38 -21.19 22.39
C ALA A 143 11.46 -21.91 23.37
N ARG A 144 10.92 -23.07 22.99
CA ARG A 144 10.07 -23.90 23.88
C ARG A 144 10.81 -24.46 25.08
N GLU A 145 12.04 -24.90 24.89
CA GLU A 145 12.91 -25.37 26.00
C GLU A 145 13.19 -24.26 27.03
N SER A 146 13.06 -22.99 26.59
CA SER A 146 13.18 -21.81 27.44
C SER A 146 11.82 -21.25 27.91
N ASP A 147 10.76 -22.04 27.90
CA ASP A 147 9.38 -21.67 28.28
C ASP A 147 8.80 -20.49 27.44
N CYS A 148 9.32 -20.27 26.25
CA CYS A 148 8.80 -19.26 25.35
C CYS A 148 7.78 -19.85 24.37
N ARG A 149 6.80 -19.03 23.97
CA ARG A 149 5.88 -19.36 22.87
C ARG A 149 6.50 -19.04 21.52
N VAL A 150 6.04 -19.74 20.50
CA VAL A 150 6.47 -19.57 19.11
C VAL A 150 5.30 -19.08 18.28
N ARG A 151 5.52 -18.00 17.50
CA ARG A 151 4.60 -17.50 16.48
C ARG A 151 5.26 -17.56 15.12
N ALA A 152 4.57 -18.07 14.10
CA ALA A 152 5.07 -18.10 12.73
C ALA A 152 4.31 -17.13 11.84
N TYR A 153 5.02 -16.33 11.05
CA TYR A 153 4.46 -15.49 9.99
C TYR A 153 4.59 -16.20 8.65
N LEU A 154 3.50 -16.25 7.90
CA LEU A 154 3.42 -16.85 6.57
C LEU A 154 2.95 -15.82 5.56
N LEU A 155 3.55 -15.83 4.38
CA LEU A 155 3.13 -15.01 3.25
C LEU A 155 2.22 -15.79 2.30
N VAL A 156 1.08 -15.21 1.95
CA VAL A 156 0.23 -15.71 0.87
C VAL A 156 0.71 -15.13 -0.44
N ASN A 157 0.91 -15.98 -1.45
CA ASN A 157 1.40 -15.57 -2.77
C ASN A 157 2.78 -14.87 -2.74
N PRO A 158 3.79 -15.38 -2.00
CA PRO A 158 5.14 -14.84 -2.18
C PRO A 158 5.62 -15.14 -3.60
N PRO A 159 6.56 -14.35 -4.17
CA PRO A 159 7.06 -14.61 -5.51
C PRO A 159 7.69 -16.00 -5.59
N TYR A 160 7.64 -16.59 -6.80
CA TYR A 160 8.18 -17.93 -7.11
C TYR A 160 7.32 -19.10 -6.63
N VAL A 161 6.19 -18.89 -6.01
CA VAL A 161 5.18 -19.91 -5.77
C VAL A 161 4.29 -20.05 -7.00
N THR A 162 4.13 -21.27 -7.52
CA THR A 162 3.32 -21.55 -8.72
C THR A 162 1.90 -21.97 -8.39
N ASP A 163 1.70 -22.70 -7.28
CA ASP A 163 0.40 -23.10 -6.76
C ASP A 163 0.20 -22.49 -5.36
N ILE A 164 -0.47 -21.35 -5.34
CA ILE A 164 -0.64 -20.55 -4.13
C ILE A 164 -1.45 -21.35 -3.08
N ARG A 165 -2.53 -22.01 -3.48
CA ARG A 165 -3.41 -22.76 -2.56
C ARG A 165 -2.68 -23.93 -1.91
N LYS A 166 -1.97 -24.73 -2.69
CA LYS A 166 -1.20 -25.87 -2.19
C LYS A 166 -0.04 -25.43 -1.30
N SER A 167 0.66 -24.37 -1.70
CA SER A 167 1.77 -23.82 -0.91
C SER A 167 1.30 -23.28 0.42
N LEU A 168 0.17 -22.53 0.43
CA LEU A 168 -0.41 -21.99 1.64
C LEU A 168 -0.85 -23.12 2.59
N ALA A 169 -1.59 -24.13 2.10
CA ALA A 169 -2.06 -25.25 2.91
C ALA A 169 -0.88 -25.97 3.58
N LYS A 170 0.14 -26.34 2.79
CA LYS A 170 1.37 -26.97 3.32
C LYS A 170 2.05 -26.09 4.38
N SER A 171 2.11 -24.78 4.13
CA SER A 171 2.81 -23.85 5.05
C SER A 171 2.05 -23.67 6.35
N VAL A 172 0.72 -23.58 6.31
CA VAL A 172 -0.11 -23.46 7.53
C VAL A 172 -0.05 -24.75 8.35
N GLU A 173 -0.20 -25.91 7.72
CA GLU A 173 -0.08 -27.22 8.39
C GLU A 173 1.27 -27.36 9.09
N TYR A 174 2.35 -27.14 8.35
CA TYR A 174 3.71 -27.18 8.91
C TYR A 174 3.92 -26.19 10.05
N ALA A 175 3.46 -24.94 9.89
CA ALA A 175 3.61 -23.93 10.94
C ALA A 175 2.82 -24.29 12.21
N LEU A 176 1.63 -24.90 12.08
CA LEU A 176 0.82 -25.35 13.22
C LEU A 176 1.44 -26.54 13.98
N GLU A 177 2.32 -27.32 13.36
CA GLU A 177 3.09 -28.37 14.02
C GLU A 177 4.24 -27.79 14.87
N HIS A 178 4.86 -26.69 14.39
CA HIS A 178 6.08 -26.13 14.97
C HIS A 178 5.89 -24.80 15.70
N ALA A 179 4.70 -24.19 15.71
CA ALA A 179 4.42 -22.92 16.39
C ALA A 179 3.11 -22.96 17.17
N ASP A 180 2.99 -22.15 18.22
CA ASP A 180 1.77 -22.03 19.04
C ASP A 180 0.69 -21.19 18.35
N SER A 181 1.10 -20.26 17.50
CA SER A 181 0.19 -19.45 16.67
C SER A 181 0.82 -19.10 15.32
N VAL A 182 -0.04 -18.84 14.35
CA VAL A 182 0.33 -18.52 12.97
C VAL A 182 -0.37 -17.24 12.55
N VAL A 183 0.34 -16.33 11.88
CA VAL A 183 -0.25 -15.17 11.20
C VAL A 183 -0.05 -15.34 9.70
N VAL A 184 -1.15 -15.34 8.96
CA VAL A 184 -1.17 -15.45 7.50
C VAL A 184 -1.32 -14.05 6.92
N ILE A 185 -0.29 -13.60 6.18
CA ILE A 185 -0.13 -12.21 5.74
C ILE A 185 -0.29 -12.13 4.23
N ASN A 186 -1.09 -11.19 3.74
CA ASN A 186 -1.15 -10.90 2.31
C ASN A 186 0.16 -10.26 1.84
N THR A 187 0.80 -10.87 0.85
CA THR A 187 2.06 -10.35 0.32
C THR A 187 1.79 -9.10 -0.52
N LEU A 188 2.36 -7.97 -0.10
CA LEU A 188 2.22 -6.69 -0.77
C LEU A 188 3.59 -6.13 -1.17
N PRO A 189 3.69 -5.41 -2.31
CA PRO A 189 4.98 -4.92 -2.79
C PRO A 189 5.46 -3.72 -1.96
N HIS A 190 6.59 -3.88 -1.30
CA HIS A 190 7.26 -2.78 -0.60
C HIS A 190 8.18 -2.02 -1.55
N ALA A 191 8.08 -0.70 -1.61
CA ALA A 191 8.76 0.16 -2.60
C ALA A 191 10.29 -0.06 -2.68
N ASN A 192 10.94 -0.40 -1.57
CA ASN A 192 12.39 -0.63 -1.53
C ASN A 192 12.78 -2.11 -1.66
N SER A 193 11.85 -3.00 -2.02
CA SER A 193 12.12 -4.43 -2.18
C SER A 193 12.28 -4.81 -3.65
N PRO A 194 13.01 -5.90 -3.98
CA PRO A 194 12.99 -6.48 -5.32
C PRO A 194 11.61 -6.95 -5.76
N LEU A 195 10.72 -7.28 -4.82
CA LEU A 195 9.32 -7.62 -5.13
C LEU A 195 8.59 -6.49 -5.84
N PHE A 196 8.90 -5.22 -5.48
CA PHE A 196 8.35 -4.06 -6.18
C PHE A 196 8.77 -4.04 -7.65
N ASP A 197 10.04 -4.40 -7.95
CA ASP A 197 10.52 -4.48 -9.32
C ASP A 197 9.82 -5.59 -10.11
N LEU A 198 9.62 -6.77 -9.50
CA LEU A 198 8.86 -7.87 -10.10
C LEU A 198 7.40 -7.48 -10.38
N TRP A 199 6.79 -6.70 -9.51
CA TRP A 199 5.45 -6.19 -9.74
C TRP A 199 5.39 -5.20 -10.91
N VAL A 200 6.29 -4.23 -10.94
CA VAL A 200 6.37 -3.22 -12.00
C VAL A 200 6.69 -3.84 -13.37
N SER A 201 7.50 -4.93 -13.40
CA SER A 201 7.80 -5.66 -14.64
C SER A 201 6.70 -6.65 -15.07
N GLY A 202 5.66 -6.84 -14.26
CA GLY A 202 4.58 -7.79 -14.53
C GLY A 202 4.94 -9.27 -14.26
N GLU A 203 6.11 -9.54 -13.66
CA GLU A 203 6.55 -10.90 -13.33
C GLU A 203 5.87 -11.47 -12.09
N TRP A 204 5.28 -10.61 -11.27
CA TRP A 204 4.52 -10.97 -10.09
C TRP A 204 3.42 -9.94 -9.83
N ASN A 205 2.31 -10.38 -9.21
CA ASN A 205 1.23 -9.46 -8.82
C ASN A 205 0.69 -9.83 -7.43
N PHE A 206 0.20 -8.83 -6.69
CA PHE A 206 -0.44 -9.03 -5.39
C PHE A 206 -1.88 -9.55 -5.54
N LEU A 207 -2.41 -10.14 -4.48
CA LEU A 207 -3.81 -10.59 -4.42
C LEU A 207 -4.73 -9.44 -4.00
N ALA A 208 -5.94 -9.41 -4.58
CA ALA A 208 -7.03 -8.61 -4.04
C ALA A 208 -7.47 -9.15 -2.66
N ARG A 209 -8.19 -8.33 -1.90
CA ARG A 209 -8.66 -8.71 -0.55
C ARG A 209 -9.59 -9.92 -0.57
N GLU A 210 -10.46 -9.97 -1.56
CA GLU A 210 -11.42 -11.04 -1.76
C GLU A 210 -10.72 -12.36 -2.09
N ASP A 211 -9.69 -12.32 -2.94
CA ASP A 211 -8.88 -13.50 -3.28
C ASP A 211 -8.12 -14.02 -2.06
N PHE A 212 -7.51 -13.12 -1.28
CA PHE A 212 -6.88 -13.47 -0.01
C PHE A 212 -7.87 -14.12 0.96
N ALA A 213 -9.05 -13.50 1.15
CA ALA A 213 -10.10 -14.02 2.01
C ALA A 213 -10.60 -15.40 1.55
N GLY A 214 -10.73 -15.63 0.24
CA GLY A 214 -11.11 -16.91 -0.35
C GLY A 214 -10.06 -18.00 -0.16
N LEU A 215 -8.76 -17.65 -0.27
CA LEU A 215 -7.66 -18.60 -0.07
C LEU A 215 -7.50 -19.01 1.39
N THR A 216 -7.77 -18.09 2.34
CA THR A 216 -7.57 -18.30 3.78
C THR A 216 -8.81 -18.83 4.50
N ALA A 217 -9.95 -18.95 3.81
CA ALA A 217 -11.24 -19.32 4.38
C ALA A 217 -11.24 -20.63 5.18
N ALA A 218 -10.42 -21.61 4.78
CA ALA A 218 -10.34 -22.94 5.44
C ALA A 218 -9.85 -22.88 6.91
N TRP A 219 -9.14 -21.82 7.29
CA TRP A 219 -8.59 -21.66 8.65
C TRP A 219 -9.28 -20.58 9.47
N ARG A 220 -10.38 -19.97 8.96
CA ARG A 220 -11.05 -18.82 9.61
C ARG A 220 -11.46 -19.09 11.05
N ASP A 221 -11.88 -20.31 11.34
CA ASP A 221 -12.36 -20.71 12.67
C ASP A 221 -11.27 -21.36 13.52
N ASN A 222 -10.02 -21.40 13.05
CA ASN A 222 -8.91 -21.93 13.83
C ASN A 222 -8.36 -20.85 14.78
N PRO A 223 -8.49 -20.99 16.12
CA PRO A 223 -8.08 -19.96 17.08
C PRO A 223 -6.57 -19.71 17.12
N ARG A 224 -5.77 -20.60 16.50
CA ARG A 224 -4.31 -20.44 16.39
C ARG A 224 -3.88 -19.70 15.13
N VAL A 225 -4.80 -19.34 14.24
CA VAL A 225 -4.50 -18.68 12.95
C VAL A 225 -5.11 -17.29 12.92
N GLU A 226 -4.28 -16.28 12.82
CA GLU A 226 -4.64 -14.88 12.60
C GLU A 226 -4.41 -14.51 11.13
N PHE A 227 -5.15 -13.50 10.62
CA PHE A 227 -5.04 -13.04 9.24
C PHE A 227 -4.70 -11.55 9.19
N ASP A 228 -3.68 -11.22 8.42
CA ASP A 228 -3.31 -9.85 8.12
C ASP A 228 -3.45 -9.57 6.62
N ALA A 229 -4.62 -9.05 6.24
CA ALA A 229 -4.89 -8.66 4.86
C ALA A 229 -4.45 -7.21 4.56
N GLU A 230 -4.30 -6.34 5.58
CA GLU A 230 -4.35 -4.90 5.38
C GLU A 230 -3.44 -4.05 6.28
N THR A 231 -2.76 -4.61 7.25
CA THR A 231 -1.97 -3.81 8.22
C THR A 231 -0.91 -2.96 7.52
N PHE A 232 -0.37 -3.45 6.42
CA PHE A 232 0.49 -2.69 5.56
C PHE A 232 -0.32 -2.03 4.43
N ARG A 233 -0.76 -0.80 4.62
CA ARG A 233 -1.31 0.03 3.55
C ARG A 233 -0.19 0.53 2.67
N PHE A 234 -0.07 -0.02 1.47
CA PHE A 234 0.91 0.46 0.51
C PHE A 234 0.28 1.40 -0.53
N THR A 235 1.08 2.35 -0.98
CA THR A 235 0.80 3.16 -2.17
C THR A 235 1.90 2.87 -3.16
N PRO A 236 1.67 2.82 -4.48
CA PRO A 236 2.70 2.56 -5.50
C PRO A 236 3.77 3.68 -5.56
N ARG A 237 4.58 3.81 -4.52
CA ARG A 237 5.65 4.80 -4.44
C ARG A 237 6.91 4.28 -5.08
N PHE A 238 7.19 4.76 -6.27
CA PHE A 238 8.38 4.37 -7.03
C PHE A 238 9.65 4.86 -6.34
N PRO A 239 10.67 4.00 -6.18
CA PRO A 239 11.98 4.42 -5.68
C PRO A 239 12.65 5.36 -6.69
N ALA A 240 13.52 6.27 -6.21
CA ALA A 240 14.16 7.30 -7.05
C ALA A 240 14.86 6.74 -8.30
N ARG A 241 15.47 5.54 -8.21
CA ARG A 241 16.14 4.86 -9.33
C ARG A 241 15.23 4.50 -10.52
N LEU A 242 13.91 4.40 -10.29
CA LEU A 242 12.91 4.09 -11.32
C LEU A 242 12.19 5.35 -11.82
N ARG A 243 12.46 6.53 -11.27
CA ARG A 243 11.81 7.76 -11.67
C ARG A 243 12.53 8.38 -12.85
N GLY A 244 11.82 8.53 -13.95
CA GLY A 244 12.28 9.23 -15.14
C GLY A 244 11.15 10.09 -15.70
N ASN A 245 11.44 10.96 -16.66
CA ASN A 245 10.39 11.68 -17.37
C ASN A 245 9.77 10.76 -18.43
N LEU A 246 8.46 10.59 -18.40
CA LEU A 246 7.69 9.76 -19.33
C LEU A 246 7.06 10.65 -20.41
N ALA A 247 7.89 11.24 -21.26
CA ALA A 247 7.45 12.13 -22.33
C ALA A 247 7.38 11.40 -23.68
N GLY A 248 6.19 11.41 -24.31
CA GLY A 248 5.97 10.81 -25.62
C GLY A 248 4.50 10.65 -25.96
N VAL A 249 4.24 10.28 -27.22
CA VAL A 249 2.91 10.01 -27.77
C VAL A 249 2.94 8.68 -28.49
N GLY A 250 2.06 7.76 -28.12
CA GLY A 250 1.98 6.41 -28.71
C GLY A 250 1.43 5.39 -27.72
N GLU A 251 1.25 4.15 -28.20
CA GLU A 251 0.70 3.05 -27.39
C GLU A 251 1.52 2.82 -26.13
N GLU A 252 2.85 2.84 -26.23
CA GLU A 252 3.78 2.63 -25.14
C GLU A 252 3.67 3.69 -24.01
N TYR A 253 3.14 4.88 -24.32
CA TYR A 253 2.87 5.93 -23.34
C TYR A 253 1.43 5.92 -22.82
N LEU A 254 0.51 5.26 -23.53
CA LEU A 254 -0.85 5.03 -23.05
C LEU A 254 -0.88 3.88 -22.04
N THR A 255 -0.18 2.78 -22.36
CA THR A 255 -0.16 1.54 -21.57
C THR A 255 1.18 1.32 -20.87
N HIS A 256 1.87 2.41 -20.52
CA HIS A 256 3.15 2.30 -19.82
C HIS A 256 2.98 1.52 -18.50
N PRO A 257 3.86 0.52 -18.21
CA PRO A 257 3.72 -0.32 -17.00
C PRO A 257 3.57 0.46 -15.69
N TYR A 258 4.17 1.63 -15.59
CA TYR A 258 4.07 2.47 -14.39
C TYR A 258 2.69 3.10 -14.22
N PHE A 259 1.98 3.37 -15.31
CA PHE A 259 0.57 3.77 -15.23
C PHE A 259 -0.31 2.55 -14.90
N GLU A 260 -0.05 1.41 -15.54
CA GLU A 260 -0.84 0.19 -15.33
C GLU A 260 -0.80 -0.30 -13.88
N VAL A 261 0.35 -0.28 -13.18
CA VAL A 261 0.41 -0.66 -11.76
C VAL A 261 -0.40 0.27 -10.86
N TRP A 262 -0.50 1.56 -11.20
CA TRP A 262 -1.37 2.50 -10.49
C TRP A 262 -2.84 2.23 -10.78
N GLN A 263 -3.22 2.02 -12.05
CA GLN A 263 -4.61 1.74 -12.42
C GLN A 263 -5.09 0.43 -11.78
N ASP A 264 -4.26 -0.61 -11.78
CA ASP A 264 -4.53 -1.86 -11.09
C ASP A 264 -4.70 -1.68 -9.58
N TRP A 265 -3.80 -0.93 -8.93
CA TRP A 265 -3.88 -0.61 -7.51
C TRP A 265 -5.13 0.20 -7.16
N LEU A 266 -5.47 1.20 -7.96
CA LEU A 266 -6.66 2.04 -7.77
C LEU A 266 -7.97 1.25 -7.84
N THR A 267 -8.02 0.15 -8.60
CA THR A 267 -9.22 -0.69 -8.73
C THR A 267 -9.29 -1.80 -7.70
N ARG A 268 -8.16 -2.36 -7.27
CA ARG A 268 -8.14 -3.55 -6.41
C ARG A 268 -7.81 -3.29 -4.94
N TRP A 269 -7.14 -2.18 -4.64
CA TRP A 269 -6.62 -1.92 -3.29
C TRP A 269 -7.05 -0.57 -2.71
N TYR A 270 -7.14 0.46 -3.54
CA TYR A 270 -7.51 1.79 -3.09
C TYR A 270 -8.96 1.85 -2.59
N ALA A 271 -9.20 2.63 -1.54
CA ALA A 271 -10.53 2.99 -1.07
C ALA A 271 -10.66 4.52 -1.10
N PRO A 272 -11.63 5.08 -1.83
CA PRO A 272 -11.88 6.52 -1.85
C PRO A 272 -12.17 7.08 -0.44
N PRO A 273 -11.81 8.36 -0.17
CA PRO A 273 -12.07 8.99 1.13
C PRO A 273 -13.54 8.92 1.54
N GLN A 274 -13.82 8.46 2.75
CA GLN A 274 -15.18 8.14 3.22
C GLN A 274 -16.17 9.32 3.19
N ASN A 275 -15.67 10.53 3.35
CA ASN A 275 -16.47 11.75 3.32
C ASN A 275 -16.76 12.29 1.92
N LYS A 276 -16.15 11.74 0.86
CA LYS A 276 -16.30 12.20 -0.53
C LYS A 276 -17.26 11.29 -1.29
N LYS A 277 -18.54 11.66 -1.34
CA LYS A 277 -19.62 10.84 -1.94
C LYS A 277 -20.03 11.25 -3.35
N THR A 278 -19.53 12.36 -3.85
CA THR A 278 -19.74 12.82 -5.23
C THR A 278 -18.44 12.65 -6.01
N LEU A 279 -18.44 11.80 -7.03
CA LEU A 279 -17.33 11.67 -7.97
C LEU A 279 -17.42 12.78 -9.01
N LEU A 280 -16.34 13.55 -9.21
CA LEU A 280 -16.25 14.58 -10.22
C LEU A 280 -15.04 14.32 -11.12
N PHE A 281 -15.28 13.88 -12.34
CA PHE A 281 -14.25 13.75 -13.36
C PHE A 281 -13.87 15.11 -13.94
N LEU A 282 -12.56 15.37 -13.99
CA LEU A 282 -11.95 16.63 -14.44
C LEU A 282 -10.95 16.38 -15.58
N PRO A 283 -10.68 17.38 -16.44
CA PRO A 283 -9.68 17.24 -17.49
C PRO A 283 -8.27 17.12 -16.92
N CYS A 284 -7.35 16.57 -17.71
CA CYS A 284 -5.93 16.75 -17.46
C CYS A 284 -5.50 18.20 -17.74
N ALA A 285 -4.27 18.54 -17.39
CA ALA A 285 -3.61 19.77 -17.74
C ALA A 285 -2.12 19.53 -18.03
N TYR A 286 -1.53 20.39 -18.85
CA TYR A 286 -0.09 20.33 -19.17
C TYR A 286 0.76 20.50 -17.91
N LYS A 287 0.47 21.55 -17.11
CA LYS A 287 1.19 21.81 -15.87
C LYS A 287 0.80 20.78 -14.80
N LYS A 288 1.82 20.25 -14.10
CA LYS A 288 1.70 19.30 -13.00
C LYS A 288 2.46 19.83 -11.77
N PRO A 289 1.95 19.54 -10.54
CA PRO A 289 0.66 18.91 -10.28
C PRO A 289 -0.48 19.71 -10.89
N TYR A 290 -1.61 19.05 -11.19
CA TYR A 290 -2.74 19.67 -11.88
C TYR A 290 -3.30 20.88 -11.14
N SER A 291 -3.34 20.84 -9.80
CA SER A 291 -3.79 21.95 -8.95
C SER A 291 -3.04 23.26 -9.18
N GLU A 292 -1.83 23.23 -9.72
CA GLU A 292 -1.05 24.42 -10.08
C GLU A 292 -1.38 24.96 -11.48
N SER A 293 -2.16 24.26 -12.29
CA SER A 293 -2.56 24.76 -13.60
C SER A 293 -3.66 25.81 -13.48
N GLU A 294 -3.66 26.81 -14.37
CA GLU A 294 -4.69 27.87 -14.37
C GLU A 294 -6.11 27.30 -14.49
N THR A 295 -6.30 26.24 -15.29
CA THR A 295 -7.61 25.59 -15.44
C THR A 295 -8.07 24.98 -14.12
N HIS A 296 -7.21 24.22 -13.44
CA HIS A 296 -7.58 23.61 -12.16
C HIS A 296 -7.72 24.64 -11.04
N GLN A 297 -6.91 25.69 -11.01
CA GLN A 297 -7.07 26.79 -10.04
C GLN A 297 -8.44 27.47 -10.17
N ALA A 298 -8.90 27.69 -11.42
CA ALA A 298 -10.24 28.26 -11.66
C ALA A 298 -11.35 27.30 -11.19
N ILE A 299 -11.23 25.99 -11.52
CA ILE A 299 -12.17 24.95 -11.09
C ILE A 299 -12.19 24.83 -9.55
N ILE A 300 -11.03 24.75 -8.92
CA ILE A 300 -10.90 24.65 -7.45
C ILE A 300 -11.58 25.84 -6.77
N LYS A 301 -11.30 27.07 -7.24
CA LYS A 301 -11.92 28.30 -6.72
C LYS A 301 -13.44 28.28 -6.89
N ALA A 302 -13.96 27.79 -8.01
CA ALA A 302 -15.40 27.66 -8.24
C ALA A 302 -16.03 26.63 -7.28
N LEU A 303 -15.38 25.47 -7.10
CA LEU A 303 -15.82 24.44 -6.13
C LEU A 303 -15.81 24.95 -4.68
N GLU A 304 -14.79 25.69 -4.28
CA GLU A 304 -14.68 26.29 -2.94
C GLU A 304 -15.82 27.29 -2.66
N LYS A 305 -16.20 28.11 -3.62
CA LYS A 305 -17.34 29.03 -3.51
C LYS A 305 -18.67 28.32 -3.26
N THR A 306 -18.80 27.05 -3.65
CA THR A 306 -20.01 26.27 -3.35
C THR A 306 -20.14 25.87 -1.90
N GLY A 307 -19.01 25.79 -1.15
CA GLY A 307 -18.93 25.22 0.20
C GLY A 307 -19.03 23.70 0.25
N MET A 308 -19.14 23.03 -0.91
CA MET A 308 -19.39 21.57 -0.99
C MET A 308 -18.14 20.75 -1.39
N ARG A 309 -17.01 21.39 -1.66
CA ARG A 309 -15.79 20.72 -2.16
C ARG A 309 -15.33 19.57 -1.26
N ALA A 310 -15.50 19.68 0.06
CA ALA A 310 -15.10 18.64 1.01
C ALA A 310 -15.79 17.29 0.77
N GLY A 311 -16.99 17.27 0.18
CA GLY A 311 -17.76 16.07 -0.17
C GLY A 311 -17.51 15.57 -1.60
N ILE A 312 -16.68 16.28 -2.39
CA ILE A 312 -16.40 15.98 -3.79
C ILE A 312 -15.06 15.26 -3.92
N HIS A 313 -15.08 14.14 -4.59
CA HIS A 313 -13.87 13.42 -4.99
C HIS A 313 -13.48 13.85 -6.41
N GLU A 314 -12.48 14.70 -6.51
CA GLU A 314 -11.94 15.21 -7.76
C GLU A 314 -11.01 14.15 -8.37
N VAL A 315 -11.30 13.71 -9.60
CA VAL A 315 -10.54 12.66 -10.31
C VAL A 315 -10.23 13.13 -11.72
N MET A 316 -8.95 13.23 -12.07
CA MET A 316 -8.53 13.66 -13.40
C MET A 316 -8.53 12.48 -14.37
N LEU A 317 -8.92 12.77 -15.63
CA LEU A 317 -8.81 11.85 -16.76
C LEU A 317 -7.68 12.29 -17.68
N SER A 318 -6.72 11.40 -17.92
CA SER A 318 -5.57 11.70 -18.79
C SER A 318 -5.08 10.42 -19.49
N ASN A 319 -4.12 10.58 -20.42
CA ASN A 319 -3.42 9.45 -21.02
C ASN A 319 -2.69 8.57 -19.98
N ALA A 320 -2.27 9.15 -18.85
CA ALA A 320 -1.70 8.39 -17.72
C ALA A 320 -2.74 7.60 -16.92
N GLY A 321 -4.04 7.85 -17.15
CA GLY A 321 -5.15 7.09 -16.56
C GLY A 321 -6.14 7.93 -15.75
N VAL A 322 -6.84 7.24 -14.87
CA VAL A 322 -7.75 7.80 -13.86
C VAL A 322 -6.91 8.19 -12.65
N ILE A 323 -6.90 9.48 -12.28
CA ILE A 323 -5.98 10.01 -11.26
C ILE A 323 -6.77 10.75 -10.20
N PRO A 324 -7.01 10.14 -9.00
CA PRO A 324 -7.56 10.88 -7.86
C PRO A 324 -6.64 12.04 -7.45
N ARG A 325 -7.24 13.17 -7.05
CA ARG A 325 -6.54 14.41 -6.70
C ARG A 325 -5.43 14.22 -5.67
N GLU A 326 -5.63 13.34 -4.71
CA GLU A 326 -4.67 13.05 -3.66
C GLU A 326 -3.38 12.36 -4.14
N PHE A 327 -3.35 11.92 -5.41
CA PHE A 327 -2.16 11.28 -6.02
C PHE A 327 -1.56 12.08 -7.16
N GLU A 328 -2.02 13.32 -7.41
CA GLU A 328 -1.50 14.14 -8.50
C GLU A 328 -0.02 14.50 -8.35
N ASP A 329 0.52 14.49 -7.13
CA ASP A 329 1.93 14.70 -6.81
C ASP A 329 2.78 13.41 -6.84
N GLU A 330 2.14 12.24 -6.92
CA GLU A 330 2.86 10.98 -6.91
C GLU A 330 3.40 10.64 -8.31
N TYR A 331 4.62 10.07 -8.34
CA TYR A 331 5.18 9.55 -9.58
C TYR A 331 4.42 8.29 -10.04
N PRO A 332 4.08 8.13 -11.33
CA PRO A 332 4.50 8.93 -12.49
C PRO A 332 3.58 10.10 -12.85
N PHE A 333 2.50 10.37 -12.13
CA PHE A 333 1.48 11.35 -12.51
C PHE A 333 2.00 12.80 -12.55
N ASN A 334 3.05 13.10 -11.79
CA ASN A 334 3.70 14.41 -11.78
C ASN A 334 4.88 14.53 -12.77
N ALA A 335 5.23 13.46 -13.51
CA ALA A 335 6.44 13.40 -14.33
C ALA A 335 6.22 12.75 -15.70
N TYR A 336 5.08 13.02 -16.33
CA TYR A 336 4.80 12.61 -17.70
C TYR A 336 4.43 13.82 -18.56
N ASP A 337 4.62 13.69 -19.87
CA ASP A 337 4.21 14.68 -20.85
C ASP A 337 3.62 14.01 -22.07
N TRP A 338 2.52 14.58 -22.58
CA TRP A 338 1.78 14.12 -23.74
C TRP A 338 1.50 15.30 -24.66
N ASN A 339 2.08 15.29 -25.86
CA ASN A 339 1.90 16.37 -26.81
C ASN A 339 0.74 16.07 -27.77
N GLU A 340 -0.44 16.63 -27.49
CA GLU A 340 -1.66 16.47 -28.30
C GLU A 340 -1.45 16.83 -29.79
N LYS A 341 -0.47 17.68 -30.12
CA LYS A 341 -0.18 18.07 -31.53
C LYS A 341 0.46 16.93 -32.33
N LEU A 342 0.97 15.92 -31.69
CA LEU A 342 1.59 14.74 -32.30
C LEU A 342 0.64 13.54 -32.39
N GLU A 343 -0.60 13.69 -31.93
CA GLU A 343 -1.59 12.62 -32.01
C GLU A 343 -2.04 12.37 -33.45
N THR A 344 -2.07 11.10 -33.84
CA THR A 344 -2.75 10.65 -35.06
C THR A 344 -4.20 10.26 -34.73
N PRO A 345 -5.09 10.16 -35.75
CA PRO A 345 -6.46 9.64 -35.52
C PRO A 345 -6.48 8.27 -34.81
N GLU A 346 -5.56 7.38 -35.16
CA GLU A 346 -5.44 6.02 -34.59
C GLU A 346 -5.06 6.09 -33.10
N ILE A 347 -4.13 6.97 -32.73
CA ILE A 347 -3.71 7.18 -31.34
C ILE A 347 -4.84 7.80 -30.53
N LYS A 348 -5.62 8.72 -31.10
CA LYS A 348 -6.80 9.28 -30.43
C LYS A 348 -7.86 8.22 -30.15
N GLU A 349 -8.15 7.36 -31.13
CA GLU A 349 -9.07 6.26 -30.94
C GLU A 349 -8.57 5.29 -29.85
N ARG A 350 -7.29 4.96 -29.88
CA ARG A 350 -6.67 4.12 -28.87
C ARG A 350 -6.69 4.75 -27.48
N TYR A 351 -6.43 6.04 -27.38
CA TYR A 351 -6.59 6.82 -26.15
C TYR A 351 -8.01 6.64 -25.56
N ILE A 352 -9.04 6.82 -26.40
CA ILE A 352 -10.44 6.66 -25.99
C ILE A 352 -10.68 5.26 -25.44
N GLN A 353 -10.24 4.20 -26.13
CA GLN A 353 -10.43 2.81 -25.74
C GLN A 353 -9.75 2.48 -24.39
N VAL A 354 -8.48 2.88 -24.23
CA VAL A 354 -7.72 2.63 -22.98
C VAL A 354 -8.34 3.40 -21.82
N THR A 355 -8.73 4.65 -22.05
CA THR A 355 -9.34 5.50 -21.02
C THR A 355 -10.74 5.00 -20.65
N GLU A 356 -11.53 4.55 -21.62
CA GLU A 356 -12.84 3.92 -21.40
C GLU A 356 -12.71 2.70 -20.46
N ASP A 357 -11.77 1.78 -20.76
CA ASP A 357 -11.54 0.59 -19.93
C ASP A 357 -11.15 0.95 -18.48
N ARG A 358 -10.24 1.91 -18.31
CA ARG A 358 -9.79 2.39 -17.00
C ARG A 358 -10.92 3.06 -16.20
N ILE A 359 -11.71 3.92 -16.83
CA ILE A 359 -12.88 4.55 -16.19
C ILE A 359 -13.87 3.49 -15.76
N ARG A 360 -14.22 2.54 -16.64
CA ARG A 360 -15.15 1.45 -16.36
C ARG A 360 -14.71 0.63 -15.15
N LYS A 361 -13.44 0.22 -15.12
CA LYS A 361 -12.85 -0.53 -14.00
C LYS A 361 -12.91 0.27 -12.71
N TYR A 362 -12.53 1.55 -12.75
CA TYR A 362 -12.55 2.43 -11.59
C TYR A 362 -13.96 2.64 -11.02
N VAL A 363 -14.91 2.98 -11.89
CA VAL A 363 -16.31 3.20 -11.50
C VAL A 363 -16.93 1.92 -10.93
N THR A 364 -16.71 0.78 -11.57
CA THR A 364 -17.22 -0.52 -11.09
C THR A 364 -16.62 -0.90 -9.73
N ALA A 365 -15.31 -0.70 -9.54
CA ALA A 365 -14.65 -1.01 -8.28
C ALA A 365 -15.17 -0.17 -7.09
N HIS A 366 -15.66 1.05 -7.38
CA HIS A 366 -16.10 2.01 -6.37
C HIS A 366 -17.59 2.37 -6.45
N GLU A 367 -18.41 1.61 -7.20
CA GLU A 367 -19.83 1.90 -7.43
C GLU A 367 -20.63 2.14 -6.13
N LYS A 368 -20.33 1.34 -5.08
CA LYS A 368 -21.03 1.43 -3.78
C LYS A 368 -20.57 2.62 -2.93
N HIS A 369 -19.51 3.29 -3.33
CA HIS A 369 -18.96 4.41 -2.57
C HIS A 369 -19.64 5.72 -2.94
N TYR A 370 -19.90 5.95 -4.23
CA TYR A 370 -20.42 7.21 -4.74
C TYR A 370 -21.92 7.21 -4.89
N ASN A 371 -22.56 8.32 -4.49
CA ASN A 371 -24.00 8.56 -4.68
C ASN A 371 -24.27 9.26 -6.02
N LYS A 372 -23.26 9.91 -6.60
CA LYS A 372 -23.39 10.75 -7.80
C LYS A 372 -22.10 10.76 -8.60
N ILE A 373 -22.22 10.64 -9.93
CA ILE A 373 -21.10 10.72 -10.87
C ILE A 373 -21.31 11.95 -11.75
N LEU A 374 -20.38 12.86 -11.70
CA LEU A 374 -20.37 14.12 -12.43
C LEU A 374 -19.09 14.24 -13.26
N CYS A 375 -19.12 15.08 -14.26
CA CYS A 375 -17.91 15.52 -14.95
C CYS A 375 -17.97 17.01 -15.29
N TYR A 376 -16.80 17.58 -15.57
CA TYR A 376 -16.66 18.94 -16.10
C TYR A 376 -15.60 18.92 -17.21
N LEU A 377 -16.04 18.51 -18.40
CA LEU A 377 -15.18 18.19 -19.54
C LEU A 377 -15.66 18.88 -20.82
N LYS A 378 -14.74 19.09 -21.75
CA LYS A 378 -15.07 19.54 -23.13
C LYS A 378 -15.73 18.38 -23.88
N TYR A 379 -16.81 18.63 -24.59
CA TYR A 379 -17.58 17.62 -25.34
C TYR A 379 -16.82 16.96 -26.50
N ASP A 380 -15.81 17.64 -27.04
CA ASP A 380 -14.97 17.15 -28.14
C ASP A 380 -13.66 16.52 -27.68
N SER A 381 -13.46 16.36 -26.37
CA SER A 381 -12.25 15.72 -25.83
C SER A 381 -12.35 14.20 -25.86
N GLU A 382 -11.21 13.54 -26.04
CA GLU A 382 -11.07 12.08 -25.97
C GLU A 382 -11.51 11.55 -24.60
N SER A 383 -11.20 12.28 -23.52
CA SER A 383 -11.60 11.93 -22.15
C SER A 383 -13.12 11.96 -21.96
N TYR A 384 -13.82 12.92 -22.56
CA TYR A 384 -15.29 12.94 -22.51
C TYR A 384 -15.89 11.79 -23.32
N ASN A 385 -15.39 11.54 -24.53
CA ASN A 385 -15.85 10.44 -25.38
C ASN A 385 -15.64 9.07 -24.69
N ALA A 386 -14.54 8.89 -23.97
CA ALA A 386 -14.29 7.69 -23.18
C ALA A 386 -15.26 7.58 -21.99
N LEU A 387 -15.50 8.69 -21.28
CA LEU A 387 -16.41 8.72 -20.13
C LEU A 387 -17.85 8.42 -20.53
N GLU A 388 -18.34 9.03 -21.63
CA GLU A 388 -19.72 8.80 -22.14
C GLU A 388 -19.98 7.32 -22.46
N LYS A 389 -18.94 6.59 -22.93
CA LYS A 389 -19.04 5.14 -23.18
C LYS A 389 -18.91 4.29 -21.90
N ALA A 390 -18.04 4.70 -20.97
CA ALA A 390 -17.73 3.92 -19.76
C ALA A 390 -18.77 4.10 -18.64
N ALA A 391 -19.32 5.32 -18.49
CA ALA A 391 -20.27 5.70 -17.44
C ALA A 391 -21.32 6.68 -18.02
N PRO A 392 -22.27 6.19 -18.81
CA PRO A 392 -23.27 7.03 -19.49
C PRO A 392 -24.19 7.77 -18.50
N GLU A 393 -24.28 7.36 -17.26
CA GLU A 393 -24.98 8.04 -16.18
C GLU A 393 -24.27 9.30 -15.67
N ALA A 394 -23.01 9.52 -16.03
CA ALA A 394 -22.24 10.69 -15.61
C ALA A 394 -22.81 11.98 -16.21
N VAL A 395 -23.12 12.95 -15.37
CA VAL A 395 -23.68 14.24 -15.79
C VAL A 395 -22.57 15.25 -16.02
N ASN A 396 -22.47 15.78 -17.25
CA ASN A 396 -21.54 16.88 -17.52
C ASN A 396 -22.16 18.20 -17.01
N LEU A 397 -21.47 18.84 -16.06
CA LEU A 397 -21.91 20.10 -15.46
C LEU A 397 -21.81 21.29 -16.43
N LEU A 398 -20.98 21.20 -17.45
CA LEU A 398 -20.95 22.14 -18.57
C LEU A 398 -22.03 21.75 -19.59
N THR A 399 -22.98 22.63 -19.89
CA THR A 399 -24.02 22.33 -20.92
C THR A 399 -23.46 22.40 -22.33
N LYS A 400 -24.03 21.61 -23.26
CA LYS A 400 -23.70 21.73 -24.71
C LYS A 400 -23.94 23.11 -25.23
N GLN A 401 -24.98 23.80 -24.76
CA GLN A 401 -25.31 25.16 -25.17
C GLN A 401 -24.19 26.18 -24.84
N THR A 402 -23.74 26.15 -23.60
CA THR A 402 -22.63 27.02 -23.15
C THR A 402 -21.34 26.63 -23.84
N TYR A 403 -21.03 25.30 -23.90
CA TYR A 403 -19.83 24.82 -24.59
C TYR A 403 -19.76 25.31 -26.06
N ASN A 404 -20.81 25.20 -26.84
CA ASN A 404 -20.85 25.66 -28.25
C ASN A 404 -20.61 27.15 -28.40
N LYS A 405 -20.88 27.96 -27.38
CA LYS A 405 -20.58 29.39 -27.37
C LYS A 405 -19.11 29.71 -27.11
N ILE A 406 -18.44 28.87 -26.35
CA ILE A 406 -17.10 29.14 -25.78
C ILE A 406 -16.00 28.21 -26.28
N LYS A 407 -16.31 27.15 -27.05
CA LYS A 407 -15.35 26.11 -27.48
C LYS A 407 -14.14 26.64 -28.24
N ASP A 408 -14.31 27.73 -28.96
CA ASP A 408 -13.24 28.37 -29.75
C ASP A 408 -12.36 29.33 -28.93
N TRP A 409 -12.69 29.52 -27.66
CA TRP A 409 -11.91 30.36 -26.76
C TRP A 409 -10.68 29.61 -26.23
N ASN A 410 -9.61 30.34 -25.98
CA ASN A 410 -8.49 29.79 -25.23
C ASN A 410 -8.98 29.45 -23.81
N LYS A 411 -8.75 28.21 -23.37
CA LYS A 411 -9.19 27.68 -22.08
C LYS A 411 -10.70 27.81 -21.82
N PRO A 412 -11.57 27.16 -22.61
CA PRO A 412 -13.02 27.33 -22.50
C PRO A 412 -13.58 26.99 -21.12
N LEU A 413 -12.98 26.00 -20.42
CA LEU A 413 -13.42 25.58 -19.07
C LEU A 413 -13.18 26.63 -17.95
N THR A 414 -12.43 27.69 -18.25
CA THR A 414 -12.18 28.81 -17.30
C THR A 414 -13.06 30.02 -17.53
N GLN A 415 -13.90 29.99 -18.58
CA GLN A 415 -14.81 31.08 -18.88
C GLN A 415 -15.90 31.21 -17.81
N GLU A 416 -16.32 32.44 -17.52
CA GLU A 416 -17.22 32.75 -16.42
C GLU A 416 -18.55 31.97 -16.51
N ASP A 417 -19.15 31.90 -17.71
CA ASP A 417 -20.40 31.17 -17.91
C ASP A 417 -20.23 29.67 -17.62
N ALA A 418 -19.11 29.05 -18.03
CA ALA A 418 -18.81 27.66 -17.73
C ALA A 418 -18.60 27.41 -16.24
N LEU A 419 -17.88 28.30 -15.55
CA LEU A 419 -17.66 28.18 -14.10
C LEU A 419 -18.96 28.39 -13.29
N ARG A 420 -19.86 29.26 -13.74
CA ARG A 420 -21.19 29.42 -13.15
C ARG A 420 -22.03 28.14 -13.27
N GLU A 421 -21.94 27.44 -14.40
CA GLU A 421 -22.62 26.15 -14.58
C GLU A 421 -22.04 25.09 -13.64
N LEU A 422 -20.71 25.03 -13.49
CA LEU A 422 -20.06 24.17 -12.49
C LEU A 422 -20.58 24.47 -11.08
N GLU A 423 -20.53 25.75 -10.64
CA GLU A 423 -20.99 26.15 -9.31
C GLU A 423 -22.47 25.81 -9.06
N SER A 424 -23.34 26.03 -10.05
CA SER A 424 -24.78 25.75 -9.93
C SER A 424 -25.11 24.26 -10.01
N GLY A 425 -24.38 23.51 -10.82
CA GLY A 425 -24.60 22.07 -10.98
C GLY A 425 -24.17 21.25 -9.77
N ILE A 426 -23.14 21.71 -9.04
CA ILE A 426 -22.72 21.08 -7.78
C ILE A 426 -23.76 21.27 -6.67
N LYS A 427 -24.50 22.38 -6.66
CA LYS A 427 -25.52 22.68 -5.64
C LYS A 427 -26.85 21.95 -5.83
N LYS A 428 -27.07 21.35 -7.00
CA LYS A 428 -28.23 20.52 -7.34
C LYS A 428 -27.99 19.05 -6.97
#